data_2383d2798bb1e5d56c0ef8de571a91d3
#
_entry.id   2383d2798bb1e5d56c0ef8de571a91d3
#
_cell.length_a   1.000
_cell.length_b   1.000
_cell.length_c   1.000
_cell.angle_alpha   90.00
_cell.angle_beta   90.00
_cell.angle_gamma   90.00
#
_symmetry.space_group_name_H-M   'P 1'
#
loop_
_entity.id
_entity.type
_entity.pdbx_description
1 polymer ?
#
loop_
_entity_poly.entity_id
_entity_poly.type
_entity_poly.pdbx_seq_one_letter_code
_entity_poly.pdbx_strand_id
1 'polypeptide(L)'
;MATARTENIGPVVMGLNKQNGQLRGQTKPASVQPAPTTQGKATGAPQKAGGAPQDGGGIKFGDDWKKSLKLPPKDNRVKTSDVTSTKGNEFEDYCLKRELLMGIFEMGWEKPSPIQEESIPIALSGRDILARAKNGTGKSGAYLIPLLERIDLKKDHIQAIVMVPTRELALQVSQICIQISKHLGGVKVMATTGGTNLRDDIMRLDETVHVVIATPGRILDLIKKGVAKVDKVQMMVMDEADKLLSQDFVVLIEDIISFLAKNRQILLYSATFPISVQKFMAKHLQKPYEINLMEELTLKGITQFYAYVTERQKVHCLNTLFSRLQINQSIIFCNSTQRVELLAKKITQLGYSCFYIHAKMMQEYRNRVFHDFRNGLCRNLVCTDLFTRGIDIQAVNVVINFDFPKNAETYLHRIGRSGRFGHLGLAINLITSEDRFNLKAIEDQLVTDIKPIPSSIDKSLYVAEYHSSSGDCDVEEVEEKPGRQQDST
;
A
#
# COMPACT_ATOMS: atom_id res chain seq x y z
N MET A 1 53.19 -12.96 -0.14
CA MET A 1 52.20 -14.01 -0.17
C MET A 1 51.59 -14.11 1.20
N ALA A 2 50.45 -13.52 1.43
CA ALA A 2 49.61 -13.72 2.63
C ALA A 2 48.18 -13.43 2.19
N THR A 3 47.39 -14.46 2.01
CA THR A 3 45.99 -14.43 1.63
C THR A 3 45.15 -14.07 2.83
N ALA A 4 44.56 -12.88 2.78
CA ALA A 4 43.55 -12.45 3.77
C ALA A 4 42.19 -13.11 3.43
N ARG A 5 41.70 -13.95 4.32
CA ARG A 5 40.33 -14.47 4.29
C ARG A 5 39.38 -13.35 4.63
N THR A 6 38.54 -12.97 3.69
CA THR A 6 37.37 -12.11 3.91
C THR A 6 36.28 -12.92 4.58
N GLU A 7 36.07 -12.71 5.87
CA GLU A 7 34.89 -13.22 6.58
C GLU A 7 33.65 -12.47 6.10
N ASN A 8 32.71 -13.23 5.56
CA ASN A 8 31.42 -12.77 5.07
C ASN A 8 30.50 -12.53 6.27
N ILE A 9 30.48 -11.31 6.80
CA ILE A 9 29.55 -10.91 7.85
C ILE A 9 28.20 -10.57 7.21
N GLY A 10 27.28 -11.54 7.22
CA GLY A 10 25.88 -11.31 6.85
C GLY A 10 25.21 -10.26 7.76
N PRO A 11 24.14 -9.58 7.31
CA PRO A 11 23.48 -8.56 8.10
C PRO A 11 22.89 -9.15 9.39
N VAL A 12 23.37 -8.65 10.53
CA VAL A 12 22.93 -9.07 11.86
C VAL A 12 21.53 -8.53 12.10
N VAL A 13 20.53 -9.40 12.04
CA VAL A 13 19.20 -9.15 12.56
C VAL A 13 19.28 -9.42 14.08
N MET A 14 19.53 -8.37 14.87
CA MET A 14 19.52 -8.49 16.33
C MET A 14 18.07 -8.39 16.85
N GLY A 15 17.59 -9.47 17.44
CA GLY A 15 16.33 -9.48 18.17
C GLY A 15 15.64 -10.83 18.30
N LEU A 16 16.38 -11.93 18.54
CA LEU A 16 15.79 -13.19 19.00
C LEU A 16 16.63 -13.75 20.13
N ASN A 17 16.14 -13.60 21.36
CA ASN A 17 16.62 -14.32 22.54
C ASN A 17 16.42 -15.82 22.33
N LYS A 18 17.51 -16.58 22.24
CA LYS A 18 17.50 -18.04 22.34
C LYS A 18 17.27 -18.44 23.78
N GLN A 19 16.11 -18.92 24.14
CA GLN A 19 15.96 -19.83 25.27
C GLN A 19 16.12 -21.25 24.81
N ASN A 20 17.09 -21.95 25.40
CA ASN A 20 17.39 -23.36 25.22
C ASN A 20 16.24 -24.23 25.72
N GLY A 21 15.82 -25.19 24.93
CA GLY A 21 14.99 -26.32 25.33
C GLY A 21 15.30 -27.51 24.43
N GLN A 22 16.17 -28.39 24.92
CA GLN A 22 16.39 -29.71 24.31
C GLN A 22 15.15 -30.56 24.46
N LEU A 23 14.67 -31.18 23.37
CA LEU A 23 14.01 -32.49 23.45
C LEU A 23 14.21 -33.26 22.15
N ARG A 24 14.80 -34.45 22.31
CA ARG A 24 14.95 -35.53 21.32
C ARG A 24 13.59 -36.13 20.98
N GLY A 25 13.39 -36.54 19.75
CA GLY A 25 12.29 -37.41 19.34
C GLY A 25 12.24 -37.62 17.84
N GLN A 26 12.85 -38.71 17.37
CA GLN A 26 12.69 -39.23 16.00
C GLN A 26 11.31 -39.88 15.88
N THR A 27 10.55 -39.59 14.82
CA THR A 27 9.60 -40.54 14.23
C THR A 27 9.40 -40.25 12.75
N LYS A 28 9.47 -41.30 11.94
CA LYS A 28 9.30 -41.37 10.49
C LYS A 28 7.80 -41.17 10.11
N PRO A 29 7.50 -40.74 8.87
CA PRO A 29 6.13 -40.57 8.41
C PRO A 29 5.50 -41.90 7.99
N ALA A 30 4.26 -42.10 8.43
CA ALA A 30 3.41 -43.22 8.02
C ALA A 30 2.56 -42.83 6.80
N SER A 31 2.56 -43.71 5.82
CA SER A 31 1.70 -43.73 4.65
C SER A 31 0.24 -43.97 5.00
N VAL A 32 -0.69 -43.20 4.42
CA VAL A 32 -2.13 -43.50 4.48
C VAL A 32 -2.63 -43.79 3.07
N GLN A 33 -3.16 -45.02 2.93
CA GLN A 33 -3.88 -45.49 1.75
C GLN A 33 -5.35 -45.02 1.77
N PRO A 34 -6.01 -44.95 0.59
CA PRO A 34 -7.42 -44.51 0.50
C PRO A 34 -8.41 -45.69 0.70
N ALA A 35 -9.55 -45.42 1.33
CA ALA A 35 -10.66 -46.37 1.51
C ALA A 35 -11.84 -46.00 0.58
N PRO A 36 -12.80 -46.95 0.35
CA PRO A 36 -13.36 -47.18 -0.98
C PRO A 36 -14.76 -46.56 -1.22
N THR A 37 -15.03 -46.39 -2.50
CA THR A 37 -16.34 -46.06 -3.11
C THR A 37 -17.46 -47.05 -2.78
N THR A 38 -18.63 -46.52 -2.40
CA THR A 38 -19.92 -47.27 -2.48
C THR A 38 -20.84 -46.60 -3.49
N GLN A 39 -21.23 -47.39 -4.50
CA GLN A 39 -22.27 -47.10 -5.47
C GLN A 39 -23.65 -47.32 -4.85
N GLY A 40 -24.58 -46.42 -5.13
CA GLY A 40 -26.02 -46.61 -4.84
C GLY A 40 -26.87 -46.07 -5.98
N LYS A 41 -27.65 -46.97 -6.56
CA LYS A 41 -28.45 -46.89 -7.79
C LYS A 41 -29.61 -45.89 -7.77
N ALA A 42 -29.88 -45.40 -8.97
CA ALA A 42 -31.03 -44.61 -9.41
C ALA A 42 -32.40 -45.36 -9.28
N THR A 43 -33.47 -44.55 -9.14
CA THR A 43 -34.73 -44.72 -9.93
C THR A 43 -35.68 -43.56 -9.62
N GLY A 44 -36.37 -43.03 -10.67
CA GLY A 44 -37.67 -42.39 -10.54
C GLY A 44 -37.79 -40.96 -11.10
N ALA A 45 -38.16 -40.83 -12.36
CA ALA A 45 -38.85 -39.67 -12.95
C ALA A 45 -40.28 -40.15 -13.33
N PRO A 46 -41.22 -39.32 -13.84
CA PRO A 46 -41.46 -37.85 -13.69
C PRO A 46 -42.96 -37.56 -13.40
N GLN A 47 -43.32 -36.35 -13.00
CA GLN A 47 -44.68 -35.84 -13.22
C GLN A 47 -44.69 -34.33 -13.54
N LYS A 48 -45.42 -34.00 -14.62
CA LYS A 48 -45.80 -32.68 -15.13
C LYS A 48 -47.00 -32.14 -14.34
N ALA A 49 -47.04 -30.83 -14.18
CA ALA A 49 -48.17 -29.89 -14.24
C ALA A 49 -47.59 -28.50 -13.88
N GLY A 50 -47.67 -27.44 -14.64
CA GLY A 50 -48.82 -26.79 -15.23
C GLY A 50 -49.20 -25.58 -14.39
N GLY A 51 -48.88 -24.35 -14.84
CA GLY A 51 -49.37 -23.12 -14.23
C GLY A 51 -48.39 -21.95 -14.31
N ALA A 52 -48.51 -21.10 -15.35
CA ALA A 52 -47.97 -19.73 -15.28
C ALA A 52 -48.88 -18.89 -14.39
N PRO A 53 -48.34 -17.91 -13.70
CA PRO A 53 -48.87 -16.57 -13.71
C PRO A 53 -47.80 -15.51 -14.00
N GLN A 54 -48.26 -14.52 -14.73
CA GLN A 54 -47.69 -13.19 -14.86
C GLN A 54 -47.50 -12.56 -13.50
N ASP A 55 -46.40 -11.88 -13.25
CA ASP A 55 -46.44 -10.46 -12.88
C ASP A 55 -45.04 -9.90 -12.71
N GLY A 56 -44.84 -8.67 -13.17
CA GLY A 56 -43.64 -7.89 -13.02
C GLY A 56 -43.35 -7.61 -11.53
N GLY A 57 -42.29 -8.21 -11.04
CA GLY A 57 -41.70 -7.92 -9.73
C GLY A 57 -40.21 -7.72 -9.92
N GLY A 58 -39.77 -6.46 -9.82
CA GLY A 58 -38.36 -6.14 -9.74
C GLY A 58 -37.70 -6.99 -8.68
N ILE A 59 -36.68 -7.75 -9.05
CA ILE A 59 -35.90 -8.58 -8.14
C ILE A 59 -35.22 -7.60 -7.16
N LYS A 60 -35.79 -7.42 -5.99
CA LYS A 60 -35.07 -6.88 -4.82
C LYS A 60 -34.01 -7.92 -4.49
N PHE A 61 -32.80 -7.68 -4.93
CA PHE A 61 -31.64 -8.41 -4.47
C PHE A 61 -31.51 -8.17 -2.96
N GLY A 62 -31.89 -9.15 -2.14
CA GLY A 62 -31.79 -9.07 -0.71
C GLY A 62 -30.33 -8.88 -0.28
N ASP A 63 -30.08 -7.97 0.62
CA ASP A 63 -28.75 -7.64 1.21
C ASP A 63 -28.13 -8.76 2.06
N ASP A 64 -28.62 -9.99 1.96
CA ASP A 64 -28.17 -11.10 2.80
C ASP A 64 -26.71 -11.51 2.58
N TRP A 65 -26.16 -11.27 1.40
CA TRP A 65 -24.74 -11.58 1.11
C TRP A 65 -23.76 -10.73 1.91
N LYS A 66 -24.12 -9.48 2.27
CA LYS A 66 -23.30 -8.58 3.10
C LYS A 66 -23.08 -9.15 4.50
N LYS A 67 -24.09 -9.88 5.04
CA LYS A 67 -24.01 -10.51 6.36
C LYS A 67 -23.03 -11.68 6.43
N SER A 68 -22.69 -12.28 5.28
CA SER A 68 -21.72 -13.39 5.19
C SER A 68 -20.26 -12.92 5.08
N LEU A 69 -20.02 -11.64 4.93
CA LEU A 69 -18.67 -11.08 4.76
C LEU A 69 -17.91 -11.03 6.09
N LYS A 70 -16.60 -11.32 6.01
CA LYS A 70 -15.66 -11.11 7.11
C LYS A 70 -15.13 -9.68 7.06
N LEU A 71 -15.91 -8.75 7.58
CA LEU A 71 -15.50 -7.35 7.62
C LEU A 71 -14.39 -7.15 8.66
N PRO A 72 -13.36 -6.34 8.35
CA PRO A 72 -12.36 -5.94 9.32
C PRO A 72 -13.00 -5.03 10.39
N PRO A 73 -12.34 -4.82 11.54
CA PRO A 73 -12.79 -3.86 12.55
C PRO A 73 -12.96 -2.48 11.94
N LYS A 74 -14.05 -1.79 12.31
CA LYS A 74 -14.32 -0.44 11.81
C LYS A 74 -13.24 0.54 12.24
N ASP A 75 -12.70 1.30 11.30
CA ASP A 75 -11.70 2.33 11.56
C ASP A 75 -12.39 3.64 11.95
N ASN A 76 -12.50 3.90 13.26
CA ASN A 76 -13.16 5.07 13.84
C ASN A 76 -12.23 6.29 13.98
N ARG A 77 -11.02 6.26 13.44
CA ARG A 77 -10.08 7.38 13.50
C ARG A 77 -10.55 8.55 12.67
N VAL A 78 -10.32 9.77 13.14
CA VAL A 78 -10.62 11.00 12.38
C VAL A 78 -9.84 11.02 11.07
N LYS A 79 -10.50 11.30 9.96
CA LYS A 79 -9.91 11.36 8.61
C LYS A 79 -9.99 12.80 8.06
N THR A 80 -8.97 13.19 7.30
CA THR A 80 -8.89 14.50 6.64
C THR A 80 -9.87 14.61 5.47
N SER A 81 -10.20 15.85 5.08
CA SER A 81 -11.08 16.11 3.95
C SER A 81 -10.60 15.54 2.61
N ASP A 82 -9.29 15.34 2.44
CA ASP A 82 -8.71 14.74 1.22
C ASP A 82 -9.25 13.33 0.91
N VAL A 83 -9.81 12.66 1.92
CA VAL A 83 -10.37 11.30 1.81
C VAL A 83 -11.88 11.29 2.06
N THR A 84 -12.42 12.29 2.75
CA THR A 84 -13.84 12.33 3.18
C THR A 84 -14.71 13.29 2.38
N SER A 85 -14.15 14.25 1.63
CA SER A 85 -14.92 15.17 0.78
C SER A 85 -15.43 14.47 -0.48
N THR A 86 -16.44 13.60 -0.32
CA THR A 86 -17.05 12.82 -1.39
C THR A 86 -18.40 13.42 -1.78
N LYS A 87 -18.91 13.07 -2.97
CA LYS A 87 -20.23 13.45 -3.47
C LYS A 87 -21.35 12.60 -2.86
N GLY A 88 -20.99 11.58 -2.07
CA GLY A 88 -21.91 10.70 -1.39
C GLY A 88 -22.24 9.41 -2.14
N ASN A 89 -21.52 9.09 -3.23
CA ASN A 89 -21.69 7.84 -3.95
C ASN A 89 -21.23 6.63 -3.12
N GLU A 90 -21.84 5.50 -3.38
CA GLU A 90 -21.45 4.20 -2.83
C GLU A 90 -20.83 3.31 -3.92
N PHE A 91 -20.09 2.26 -3.55
CA PHE A 91 -19.49 1.37 -4.56
C PHE A 91 -20.55 0.63 -5.36
N GLU A 92 -21.72 0.39 -4.79
CA GLU A 92 -22.88 -0.22 -5.44
C GLU A 92 -23.43 0.62 -6.60
N ASP A 93 -23.27 1.94 -6.55
CA ASP A 93 -23.76 2.85 -7.59
C ASP A 93 -23.03 2.66 -8.93
N TYR A 94 -21.85 2.04 -8.90
CA TYR A 94 -21.06 1.78 -10.13
C TYR A 94 -21.46 0.51 -10.87
N CYS A 95 -22.50 -0.20 -10.43
CA CYS A 95 -22.99 -1.44 -11.05
C CYS A 95 -21.88 -2.50 -11.24
N LEU A 96 -21.01 -2.64 -10.25
CA LEU A 96 -19.90 -3.61 -10.24
C LEU A 96 -20.40 -5.04 -10.04
N LYS A 97 -19.62 -6.01 -10.49
CA LYS A 97 -19.85 -7.43 -10.18
C LYS A 97 -19.96 -7.63 -8.67
N ARG A 98 -20.94 -8.41 -8.25
CA ARG A 98 -21.20 -8.70 -6.83
C ARG A 98 -19.96 -9.26 -6.13
N GLU A 99 -19.24 -10.16 -6.79
CA GLU A 99 -18.04 -10.80 -6.29
C GLU A 99 -16.90 -9.78 -6.09
N LEU A 100 -16.86 -8.74 -6.92
CA LEU A 100 -15.91 -7.63 -6.77
C LEU A 100 -16.27 -6.75 -5.58
N LEU A 101 -17.55 -6.41 -5.40
CA LEU A 101 -18.06 -5.69 -4.24
C LEU A 101 -17.74 -6.42 -2.93
N MET A 102 -17.91 -7.76 -2.90
CA MET A 102 -17.55 -8.57 -1.73
C MET A 102 -16.07 -8.38 -1.36
N GLY A 103 -15.17 -8.42 -2.35
CA GLY A 103 -13.74 -8.20 -2.12
C GLY A 103 -13.42 -6.78 -1.62
N ILE A 104 -14.10 -5.77 -2.16
CA ILE A 104 -13.95 -4.36 -1.76
C ILE A 104 -14.35 -4.16 -0.29
N PHE A 105 -15.51 -4.69 0.12
CA PHE A 105 -15.98 -4.56 1.50
C PHE A 105 -15.12 -5.36 2.50
N GLU A 106 -14.62 -6.53 2.14
CA GLU A 106 -13.69 -7.29 2.97
C GLU A 106 -12.32 -6.61 3.14
N MET A 107 -11.96 -5.66 2.26
CA MET A 107 -10.82 -4.76 2.46
C MET A 107 -11.10 -3.64 3.48
N GLY A 108 -12.34 -3.51 3.98
CA GLY A 108 -12.77 -2.43 4.85
C GLY A 108 -13.03 -1.11 4.11
N TRP A 109 -13.20 -1.16 2.80
CA TRP A 109 -13.55 0.01 2.01
C TRP A 109 -15.07 0.15 1.97
N GLU A 110 -15.60 0.99 2.86
CA GLU A 110 -17.05 1.19 3.00
C GLU A 110 -17.60 2.12 1.92
N LYS A 111 -16.87 3.21 1.61
CA LYS A 111 -17.24 4.22 0.61
C LYS A 111 -16.06 4.58 -0.27
N PRO A 112 -16.31 4.96 -1.53
CA PRO A 112 -15.24 5.43 -2.41
C PRO A 112 -14.64 6.75 -1.90
N SER A 113 -13.32 6.89 -2.04
CA SER A 113 -12.62 8.15 -1.79
C SER A 113 -12.84 9.12 -2.97
N PRO A 114 -12.53 10.43 -2.83
CA PRO A 114 -12.75 11.41 -3.91
C PRO A 114 -12.10 11.03 -5.23
N ILE A 115 -10.87 10.47 -5.21
CA ILE A 115 -10.22 10.01 -6.44
C ILE A 115 -10.90 8.78 -7.03
N GLN A 116 -11.47 7.92 -6.21
CA GLN A 116 -12.24 6.75 -6.67
C GLN A 116 -13.58 7.18 -7.26
N GLU A 117 -14.30 8.09 -6.62
CA GLU A 117 -15.55 8.66 -7.14
C GLU A 117 -15.39 9.28 -8.53
N GLU A 118 -14.30 10.06 -8.71
CA GLU A 118 -14.06 10.73 -10.00
C GLU A 118 -13.57 9.78 -11.07
N SER A 119 -12.72 8.80 -10.74
CA SER A 119 -12.03 8.01 -11.76
C SER A 119 -12.70 6.69 -12.13
N ILE A 120 -13.37 6.00 -11.19
CA ILE A 120 -13.97 4.67 -11.46
C ILE A 120 -14.96 4.72 -12.62
N PRO A 121 -15.98 5.60 -12.63
CA PRO A 121 -16.96 5.63 -13.72
C PRO A 121 -16.32 5.97 -15.07
N ILE A 122 -15.33 6.86 -15.09
CA ILE A 122 -14.61 7.23 -16.31
C ILE A 122 -13.75 6.08 -16.82
N ALA A 123 -13.04 5.36 -15.91
CA ALA A 123 -12.26 4.18 -16.30
C ALA A 123 -13.15 3.06 -16.85
N LEU A 124 -14.32 2.83 -16.25
CA LEU A 124 -15.31 1.85 -16.74
C LEU A 124 -15.85 2.22 -18.13
N SER A 125 -15.97 3.51 -18.45
CA SER A 125 -16.38 3.97 -19.79
C SER A 125 -15.33 3.71 -20.89
N GLY A 126 -14.12 3.29 -20.53
CA GLY A 126 -13.04 3.00 -21.48
C GLY A 126 -12.21 4.21 -21.90
N ARG A 127 -12.42 5.40 -21.32
CA ARG A 127 -11.62 6.60 -21.61
C ARG A 127 -10.26 6.55 -20.91
N ASP A 128 -9.27 7.12 -21.57
CA ASP A 128 -7.97 7.39 -20.94
C ASP A 128 -8.13 8.38 -19.78
N ILE A 129 -7.34 8.20 -18.73
CA ILE A 129 -7.36 9.05 -17.55
C ILE A 129 -5.96 9.59 -17.26
N LEU A 130 -5.92 10.87 -16.92
CA LEU A 130 -4.80 11.55 -16.33
C LEU A 130 -5.22 12.06 -14.95
N ALA A 131 -4.78 11.37 -13.88
CA ALA A 131 -5.23 11.68 -12.53
C ALA A 131 -4.09 12.20 -11.66
N ARG A 132 -4.30 13.37 -11.07
CA ARG A 132 -3.42 13.97 -10.08
C ARG A 132 -4.09 13.91 -8.71
N ALA A 133 -3.51 13.11 -7.81
CA ALA A 133 -4.01 12.97 -6.46
C ALA A 133 -2.86 12.64 -5.49
N LYS A 134 -3.01 13.07 -4.26
CA LYS A 134 -2.04 12.87 -3.18
C LYS A 134 -1.78 11.38 -2.92
N ASN A 135 -0.64 11.08 -2.33
CA ASN A 135 -0.36 9.71 -1.87
C ASN A 135 -1.28 9.36 -0.70
N GLY A 136 -1.74 8.10 -0.65
CA GLY A 136 -2.63 7.63 0.42
C GLY A 136 -4.09 8.03 0.30
N THR A 137 -4.53 8.58 -0.83
CA THR A 137 -5.94 8.97 -1.07
C THR A 137 -6.79 7.89 -1.75
N GLY A 138 -6.23 6.68 -1.96
CA GLY A 138 -6.99 5.57 -2.55
C GLY A 138 -6.76 5.34 -4.04
N LYS A 139 -5.68 5.89 -4.65
CA LYS A 139 -5.36 5.70 -6.09
C LYS A 139 -5.36 4.24 -6.52
N SER A 140 -4.84 3.32 -5.68
CA SER A 140 -4.79 1.89 -6.03
C SER A 140 -6.18 1.31 -6.27
N GLY A 141 -7.16 1.64 -5.45
CA GLY A 141 -8.56 1.26 -5.67
C GLY A 141 -9.15 1.90 -6.92
N ALA A 142 -8.80 3.17 -7.18
CA ALA A 142 -9.31 3.93 -8.31
C ALA A 142 -9.01 3.27 -9.68
N TYR A 143 -7.87 2.57 -9.80
CA TYR A 143 -7.55 1.84 -11.04
C TYR A 143 -7.77 0.32 -10.94
N LEU A 144 -7.60 -0.32 -9.78
CA LEU A 144 -7.76 -1.77 -9.66
C LEU A 144 -9.23 -2.20 -9.77
N ILE A 145 -10.17 -1.43 -9.23
CA ILE A 145 -11.60 -1.74 -9.29
C ILE A 145 -12.08 -1.81 -10.75
N PRO A 146 -11.94 -0.76 -11.56
CA PRO A 146 -12.39 -0.83 -12.97
C PRO A 146 -11.58 -1.82 -13.80
N LEU A 147 -10.31 -2.04 -13.48
CA LEU A 147 -9.48 -3.05 -14.11
C LEU A 147 -10.07 -4.45 -13.88
N LEU A 148 -10.34 -4.82 -12.64
CA LEU A 148 -10.86 -6.14 -12.27
C LEU A 148 -12.30 -6.35 -12.77
N GLU A 149 -13.11 -5.30 -12.79
CA GLU A 149 -14.46 -5.35 -13.36
C GLU A 149 -14.45 -5.79 -14.83
N ARG A 150 -13.43 -5.37 -15.59
CA ARG A 150 -13.31 -5.64 -17.02
C ARG A 150 -12.61 -6.95 -17.36
N ILE A 151 -12.03 -7.67 -16.38
CA ILE A 151 -11.40 -8.97 -16.63
C ILE A 151 -12.46 -10.00 -17.06
N ASP A 152 -12.16 -10.67 -18.16
CA ASP A 152 -12.92 -11.78 -18.71
C ASP A 152 -12.17 -13.10 -18.44
N LEU A 153 -12.71 -13.92 -17.55
CA LEU A 153 -12.10 -15.20 -17.14
C LEU A 153 -12.08 -16.28 -18.24
N LYS A 154 -12.83 -16.06 -19.32
CA LYS A 154 -12.83 -16.96 -20.49
C LYS A 154 -11.64 -16.75 -21.41
N LYS A 155 -10.84 -15.70 -21.17
CA LYS A 155 -9.71 -15.32 -22.01
C LYS A 155 -8.40 -15.69 -21.32
N ASP A 156 -7.70 -16.69 -21.81
CA ASP A 156 -6.46 -17.21 -21.26
C ASP A 156 -5.22 -16.40 -21.71
N HIS A 157 -5.26 -15.08 -21.50
CA HIS A 157 -4.14 -14.19 -21.84
C HIS A 157 -4.08 -12.97 -20.92
N ILE A 158 -2.95 -12.26 -20.96
CA ILE A 158 -2.77 -11.01 -20.22
C ILE A 158 -3.71 -9.95 -20.79
N GLN A 159 -4.63 -9.44 -19.95
CA GLN A 159 -5.64 -8.44 -20.32
C GLN A 159 -5.32 -7.05 -19.81
N ALA A 160 -4.56 -6.97 -18.70
CA ALA A 160 -4.17 -5.72 -18.10
C ALA A 160 -2.74 -5.75 -17.56
N ILE A 161 -2.03 -4.61 -17.67
CA ILE A 161 -0.71 -4.40 -17.10
C ILE A 161 -0.75 -3.17 -16.18
N VAL A 162 -0.26 -3.33 -14.96
CA VAL A 162 -0.04 -2.23 -14.02
C VAL A 162 1.46 -1.99 -13.88
N MET A 163 1.92 -0.84 -14.35
CA MET A 163 3.31 -0.42 -14.27
C MET A 163 3.56 0.39 -13.00
N VAL A 164 4.59 0.02 -12.26
CA VAL A 164 5.02 0.71 -11.03
C VAL A 164 6.53 0.86 -11.00
N PRO A 165 7.08 1.94 -10.40
CA PRO A 165 8.52 2.21 -10.47
C PRO A 165 9.37 1.35 -9.52
N THR A 166 8.78 0.76 -8.47
CA THR A 166 9.51 0.02 -7.45
C THR A 166 8.95 -1.38 -7.24
N ARG A 167 9.82 -2.29 -6.80
CA ARG A 167 9.47 -3.70 -6.54
C ARG A 167 8.51 -3.83 -5.36
N GLU A 168 8.73 -3.03 -4.33
CA GLU A 168 7.92 -3.01 -3.12
C GLU A 168 6.49 -2.57 -3.44
N LEU A 169 6.34 -1.55 -4.29
CA LEU A 169 5.02 -1.12 -4.76
C LEU A 169 4.35 -2.20 -5.60
N ALA A 170 5.09 -2.91 -6.47
CA ALA A 170 4.54 -4.02 -7.25
C ALA A 170 3.98 -5.11 -6.34
N LEU A 171 4.69 -5.50 -5.30
CA LEU A 171 4.22 -6.48 -4.32
C LEU A 171 2.98 -5.99 -3.56
N GLN A 172 2.97 -4.73 -3.13
CA GLN A 172 1.82 -4.15 -2.44
C GLN A 172 0.57 -4.11 -3.32
N VAL A 173 0.70 -3.59 -4.54
CA VAL A 173 -0.43 -3.50 -5.48
C VAL A 173 -0.93 -4.89 -5.86
N SER A 174 -0.04 -5.87 -6.04
CA SER A 174 -0.45 -7.26 -6.33
C SER A 174 -1.23 -7.88 -5.18
N GLN A 175 -0.83 -7.64 -3.93
CA GLN A 175 -1.58 -8.11 -2.77
C GLN A 175 -2.98 -7.49 -2.69
N ILE A 176 -3.09 -6.18 -2.91
CA ILE A 176 -4.40 -5.49 -2.96
C ILE A 176 -5.26 -6.06 -4.09
N CYS A 177 -4.68 -6.24 -5.28
CA CYS A 177 -5.37 -6.81 -6.43
C CYS A 177 -5.91 -8.21 -6.15
N ILE A 178 -5.09 -9.10 -5.53
CA ILE A 178 -5.48 -10.45 -5.14
C ILE A 178 -6.61 -10.41 -4.09
N GLN A 179 -6.50 -9.53 -3.10
CA GLN A 179 -7.50 -9.43 -2.04
C GLN A 179 -8.85 -8.95 -2.57
N ILE A 180 -8.87 -7.92 -3.42
CA ILE A 180 -10.11 -7.42 -4.03
C ILE A 180 -10.71 -8.46 -4.98
N SER A 181 -9.88 -9.21 -5.73
CA SER A 181 -10.35 -10.22 -6.69
C SER A 181 -10.69 -11.58 -6.09
N LYS A 182 -10.59 -11.73 -4.78
CA LYS A 182 -10.71 -13.00 -4.05
C LYS A 182 -11.99 -13.79 -4.39
N HIS A 183 -13.10 -13.10 -4.55
CA HIS A 183 -14.40 -13.70 -4.85
C HIS A 183 -14.70 -13.81 -6.35
N LEU A 184 -13.88 -13.22 -7.24
CA LEU A 184 -14.08 -13.28 -8.68
C LEU A 184 -13.79 -14.65 -9.33
N GLY A 185 -13.39 -15.65 -8.51
CA GLY A 185 -13.33 -17.05 -8.89
C GLY A 185 -12.43 -17.39 -10.08
N GLY A 186 -11.11 -17.09 -9.98
CA GLY A 186 -10.15 -17.54 -10.98
C GLY A 186 -9.30 -16.44 -11.64
N VAL A 187 -9.40 -15.20 -11.20
CA VAL A 187 -8.47 -14.15 -11.65
C VAL A 187 -7.04 -14.51 -11.26
N LYS A 188 -6.16 -14.60 -12.25
CA LYS A 188 -4.73 -14.86 -12.06
C LYS A 188 -3.96 -13.56 -12.12
N VAL A 189 -3.38 -13.18 -10.98
CA VAL A 189 -2.57 -11.97 -10.81
C VAL A 189 -1.12 -12.34 -10.61
N MET A 190 -0.21 -11.72 -11.37
CA MET A 190 1.22 -11.95 -11.28
C MET A 190 1.96 -10.65 -11.01
N ALA A 191 2.81 -10.62 -9.97
CA ALA A 191 3.80 -9.58 -9.80
C ALA A 191 5.13 -10.02 -10.44
N THR A 192 5.71 -9.18 -11.31
CA THR A 192 7.00 -9.43 -11.93
C THR A 192 7.95 -8.24 -11.77
N THR A 193 9.09 -8.50 -11.11
CA THR A 193 10.04 -7.44 -10.74
C THR A 193 11.48 -7.92 -10.96
N GLY A 194 12.38 -6.99 -11.26
CA GLY A 194 13.80 -7.31 -11.32
C GLY A 194 14.33 -7.83 -9.97
N GLY A 195 15.39 -8.67 -9.99
CA GLY A 195 16.02 -9.21 -8.79
C GLY A 195 15.34 -10.44 -8.19
N THR A 196 14.26 -10.93 -8.79
CA THR A 196 13.69 -12.26 -8.56
C THR A 196 14.21 -13.24 -9.62
N ASN A 197 14.03 -14.53 -9.40
CA ASN A 197 14.44 -15.55 -10.36
C ASN A 197 13.65 -15.40 -11.67
N LEU A 198 14.35 -15.24 -12.79
CA LEU A 198 13.73 -15.10 -14.10
C LEU A 198 13.00 -16.38 -14.52
N ARG A 199 13.53 -17.55 -14.17
CA ARG A 199 12.93 -18.84 -14.52
C ARG A 199 11.56 -19.01 -13.90
N ASP A 200 11.38 -18.56 -12.66
CA ASP A 200 10.08 -18.64 -11.99
C ASP A 200 9.04 -17.74 -12.67
N ASP A 201 9.46 -16.56 -13.15
CA ASP A 201 8.57 -15.67 -13.92
C ASP A 201 8.19 -16.31 -15.27
N ILE A 202 9.11 -16.98 -15.96
CA ILE A 202 8.85 -17.70 -17.20
C ILE A 202 7.85 -18.83 -16.97
N MET A 203 8.04 -19.64 -15.93
CA MET A 203 7.14 -20.75 -15.59
C MET A 203 5.72 -20.26 -15.25
N ARG A 204 5.60 -19.13 -14.54
CA ARG A 204 4.29 -18.53 -14.23
C ARG A 204 3.57 -17.99 -15.46
N LEU A 205 4.32 -17.47 -16.45
CA LEU A 205 3.74 -16.95 -17.70
C LEU A 205 3.42 -18.05 -18.72
N ASP A 206 3.90 -19.27 -18.49
CA ASP A 206 3.47 -20.45 -19.24
C ASP A 206 2.06 -20.91 -18.84
N GLU A 207 1.63 -20.52 -17.62
CA GLU A 207 0.25 -20.65 -17.18
C GLU A 207 -0.59 -19.42 -17.56
N THR A 208 -1.92 -19.52 -17.40
CA THR A 208 -2.81 -18.38 -17.60
C THR A 208 -2.52 -17.28 -16.58
N VAL A 209 -2.26 -16.08 -17.07
CA VAL A 209 -2.17 -14.84 -16.28
C VAL A 209 -3.06 -13.78 -16.89
N HIS A 210 -3.97 -13.19 -16.10
CA HIS A 210 -4.90 -12.14 -16.57
C HIS A 210 -4.37 -10.73 -16.31
N VAL A 211 -3.73 -10.52 -15.15
CA VAL A 211 -3.22 -9.23 -14.71
C VAL A 211 -1.75 -9.34 -14.34
N VAL A 212 -0.91 -8.50 -14.94
CA VAL A 212 0.51 -8.40 -14.61
C VAL A 212 0.78 -7.06 -13.94
N ILE A 213 1.39 -7.10 -12.75
CA ILE A 213 1.86 -5.92 -12.03
C ILE A 213 3.38 -5.93 -12.06
N ALA A 214 3.99 -4.93 -12.70
CA ALA A 214 5.36 -5.03 -13.14
C ALA A 214 6.20 -3.78 -12.92
N THR A 215 7.51 -4.01 -12.73
CA THR A 215 8.52 -2.96 -12.94
C THR A 215 9.03 -2.96 -14.38
N PRO A 216 9.34 -1.78 -14.99
CA PRO A 216 9.57 -1.65 -16.43
C PRO A 216 10.64 -2.60 -16.99
N GLY A 217 11.81 -2.67 -16.36
CA GLY A 217 12.93 -3.45 -16.90
C GLY A 217 12.65 -4.95 -17.00
N ARG A 218 11.98 -5.55 -16.00
CA ARG A 218 11.69 -6.99 -16.00
C ARG A 218 10.62 -7.36 -17.01
N ILE A 219 9.52 -6.62 -17.07
CA ILE A 219 8.45 -6.95 -18.02
C ILE A 219 8.92 -6.76 -19.46
N LEU A 220 9.70 -5.73 -19.75
CA LEU A 220 10.26 -5.54 -21.08
C LEU A 220 11.19 -6.68 -21.50
N ASP A 221 12.03 -7.20 -20.58
CA ASP A 221 12.87 -8.37 -20.84
C ASP A 221 12.03 -9.60 -21.17
N LEU A 222 10.94 -9.84 -20.44
CA LEU A 222 10.01 -10.96 -20.71
C LEU A 222 9.24 -10.79 -22.04
N ILE A 223 8.86 -9.56 -22.41
CA ILE A 223 8.23 -9.25 -23.69
C ILE A 223 9.22 -9.50 -24.84
N LYS A 224 10.44 -8.96 -24.77
CA LYS A 224 11.48 -9.12 -25.80
C LYS A 224 11.91 -10.59 -25.99
N LYS A 225 11.79 -11.40 -24.94
CA LYS A 225 12.02 -12.87 -25.03
C LYS A 225 10.80 -13.64 -25.57
N GLY A 226 9.69 -12.97 -25.86
CA GLY A 226 8.46 -13.60 -26.35
C GLY A 226 7.69 -14.41 -25.31
N VAL A 227 8.10 -14.33 -24.02
CA VAL A 227 7.47 -15.02 -22.89
C VAL A 227 6.17 -14.32 -22.47
N ALA A 228 6.24 -13.01 -22.26
CA ALA A 228 5.06 -12.21 -21.94
C ALA A 228 4.39 -11.74 -23.25
N LYS A 229 3.23 -12.33 -23.60
CA LYS A 229 2.43 -11.95 -24.77
C LYS A 229 1.49 -10.82 -24.37
N VAL A 230 1.77 -9.61 -24.85
CA VAL A 230 1.05 -8.38 -24.44
C VAL A 230 0.25 -7.74 -25.59
N ASP A 231 0.24 -8.34 -26.76
CA ASP A 231 -0.44 -7.88 -27.96
C ASP A 231 -1.98 -7.73 -27.80
N LYS A 232 -2.55 -8.47 -26.84
CA LYS A 232 -4.00 -8.46 -26.52
C LYS A 232 -4.33 -7.67 -25.23
N VAL A 233 -3.37 -6.98 -24.65
CA VAL A 233 -3.59 -6.13 -23.45
C VAL A 233 -4.50 -4.97 -23.83
N GLN A 234 -5.61 -4.84 -23.10
CA GLN A 234 -6.62 -3.81 -23.32
C GLN A 234 -6.47 -2.60 -22.38
N MET A 235 -5.83 -2.78 -21.23
CA MET A 235 -5.66 -1.72 -20.24
C MET A 235 -4.23 -1.69 -19.73
N MET A 236 -3.63 -0.50 -19.77
CA MET A 236 -2.34 -0.20 -19.14
C MET A 236 -2.54 0.85 -18.07
N VAL A 237 -2.13 0.54 -16.84
CA VAL A 237 -2.12 1.47 -15.73
C VAL A 237 -0.68 1.88 -15.44
N MET A 238 -0.46 3.17 -15.17
CA MET A 238 0.82 3.70 -14.71
C MET A 238 0.61 4.40 -13.37
N ASP A 239 1.09 3.78 -12.29
CA ASP A 239 1.07 4.38 -10.95
C ASP A 239 2.43 5.01 -10.64
N GLU A 240 2.45 6.14 -9.92
CA GLU A 240 3.64 6.98 -9.72
C GLU A 240 4.30 7.36 -11.07
N ALA A 241 3.48 7.84 -12.02
CA ALA A 241 3.86 8.07 -13.40
C ALA A 241 4.99 9.11 -13.56
N ASP A 242 5.10 10.07 -12.65
CA ASP A 242 6.22 11.01 -12.61
C ASP A 242 7.59 10.30 -12.52
N LYS A 243 7.68 9.20 -11.77
CA LYS A 243 8.89 8.39 -11.69
C LYS A 243 9.05 7.46 -12.89
N LEU A 244 7.98 6.82 -13.34
CA LEU A 244 7.99 5.95 -14.53
C LEU A 244 8.39 6.71 -15.80
N LEU A 245 8.09 8.00 -15.88
CA LEU A 245 8.41 8.88 -17.00
C LEU A 245 9.66 9.74 -16.75
N SER A 246 10.45 9.42 -15.72
CA SER A 246 11.79 9.98 -15.52
C SER A 246 12.76 9.49 -16.59
N GLN A 247 13.91 10.13 -16.71
CA GLN A 247 14.96 9.74 -17.66
C GLN A 247 15.39 8.27 -17.54
N ASP A 248 15.27 7.68 -16.33
CA ASP A 248 15.67 6.30 -16.06
C ASP A 248 14.75 5.27 -16.73
N PHE A 249 13.45 5.56 -16.88
CA PHE A 249 12.46 4.57 -17.29
C PHE A 249 11.68 4.94 -18.55
N VAL A 250 11.65 6.19 -18.97
CA VAL A 250 10.79 6.62 -20.09
C VAL A 250 11.00 5.82 -21.37
N VAL A 251 12.24 5.49 -21.71
CA VAL A 251 12.57 4.69 -22.90
C VAL A 251 12.00 3.27 -22.76
N LEU A 252 12.11 2.66 -21.58
CA LEU A 252 11.56 1.32 -21.32
C LEU A 252 10.03 1.31 -21.44
N ILE A 253 9.37 2.36 -20.94
CA ILE A 253 7.92 2.51 -21.02
C ILE A 253 7.48 2.68 -22.49
N GLU A 254 8.17 3.50 -23.27
CA GLU A 254 7.87 3.67 -24.70
C GLU A 254 8.07 2.37 -25.48
N ASP A 255 9.14 1.62 -25.21
CA ASP A 255 9.36 0.29 -25.77
C ASP A 255 8.19 -0.65 -25.44
N ILE A 256 7.77 -0.72 -24.17
CA ILE A 256 6.65 -1.58 -23.74
C ILE A 256 5.37 -1.20 -24.50
N ILE A 257 5.04 0.09 -24.59
CA ILE A 257 3.86 0.59 -25.28
C ILE A 257 3.87 0.18 -26.75
N SER A 258 5.02 0.09 -27.40
CA SER A 258 5.14 -0.31 -28.81
C SER A 258 4.67 -1.74 -29.07
N PHE A 259 4.70 -2.62 -28.06
CA PHE A 259 4.22 -4.01 -28.13
C PHE A 259 2.72 -4.17 -27.82
N LEU A 260 2.08 -3.14 -27.23
CA LEU A 260 0.67 -3.21 -26.86
C LEU A 260 -0.25 -2.95 -28.07
N ALA A 261 -1.49 -3.41 -27.98
CA ALA A 261 -2.52 -3.10 -28.95
C ALA A 261 -2.73 -1.57 -29.09
N LYS A 262 -3.07 -1.10 -30.29
CA LYS A 262 -3.29 0.35 -30.54
C LYS A 262 -4.52 0.90 -29.83
N ASN A 263 -5.55 0.08 -29.66
CA ASN A 263 -6.84 0.44 -29.04
C ASN A 263 -6.88 0.21 -27.52
N ARG A 264 -5.70 0.16 -26.85
CA ARG A 264 -5.61 0.06 -25.39
C ARG A 264 -6.09 1.33 -24.71
N GLN A 265 -6.60 1.17 -23.51
CA GLN A 265 -6.85 2.26 -22.57
C GLN A 265 -5.60 2.49 -21.70
N ILE A 266 -5.25 3.75 -21.45
CA ILE A 266 -4.15 4.13 -20.53
C ILE A 266 -4.73 4.92 -19.37
N LEU A 267 -4.48 4.42 -18.14
CA LEU A 267 -4.81 5.10 -16.90
C LEU A 267 -3.52 5.56 -16.21
N LEU A 268 -3.31 6.87 -16.11
CA LEU A 268 -2.10 7.46 -15.57
C LEU A 268 -2.41 8.18 -14.26
N TYR A 269 -1.77 7.71 -13.17
CA TYR A 269 -1.91 8.28 -11.83
C TYR A 269 -0.57 8.79 -11.32
N SER A 270 -0.54 10.03 -10.83
CA SER A 270 0.66 10.65 -10.27
C SER A 270 0.32 11.67 -9.19
N ALA A 271 1.25 11.91 -8.27
CA ALA A 271 1.16 13.02 -7.33
C ALA A 271 1.69 14.32 -7.94
N THR A 272 2.63 14.25 -8.88
CA THR A 272 3.26 15.41 -9.54
C THR A 272 3.18 15.30 -11.06
N PHE A 273 3.15 16.45 -11.75
CA PHE A 273 3.06 16.51 -13.21
C PHE A 273 4.22 17.30 -13.81
N PRO A 274 5.44 16.73 -13.81
CA PRO A 274 6.56 17.34 -14.50
C PRO A 274 6.36 17.36 -16.03
N ILE A 275 7.18 18.14 -16.73
CA ILE A 275 7.10 18.28 -18.20
C ILE A 275 7.18 16.93 -18.92
N SER A 276 7.90 15.96 -18.37
CA SER A 276 8.00 14.61 -18.95
C SER A 276 6.64 13.89 -19.00
N VAL A 277 5.82 14.04 -17.97
CA VAL A 277 4.44 13.49 -17.92
C VAL A 277 3.58 14.19 -18.97
N GLN A 278 3.65 15.51 -19.09
CA GLN A 278 2.90 16.27 -20.09
C GLN A 278 3.26 15.85 -21.53
N LYS A 279 4.54 15.70 -21.83
CA LYS A 279 5.01 15.23 -23.15
C LYS A 279 4.54 13.83 -23.47
N PHE A 280 4.60 12.91 -22.50
CA PHE A 280 4.12 11.55 -22.67
C PHE A 280 2.61 11.51 -22.92
N MET A 281 1.84 12.27 -22.14
CA MET A 281 0.40 12.39 -22.28
C MET A 281 0.02 12.83 -23.72
N ALA A 282 0.62 13.90 -24.21
CA ALA A 282 0.34 14.42 -25.56
C ALA A 282 0.65 13.41 -26.67
N LYS A 283 1.60 12.49 -26.46
CA LYS A 283 2.03 11.48 -27.44
C LYS A 283 1.17 10.22 -27.42
N HIS A 284 0.75 9.75 -26.23
CA HIS A 284 0.24 8.38 -26.04
C HIS A 284 -1.22 8.30 -25.58
N LEU A 285 -1.78 9.34 -24.95
CA LEU A 285 -3.16 9.33 -24.48
C LEU A 285 -4.10 9.98 -25.51
N GLN A 286 -5.30 9.41 -25.63
CA GLN A 286 -6.31 9.89 -26.58
C GLN A 286 -7.40 10.68 -25.83
N LYS A 287 -7.31 12.03 -25.89
CA LYS A 287 -8.25 12.94 -25.21
C LYS A 287 -8.55 12.48 -23.76
N PRO A 288 -7.52 12.37 -22.93
CA PRO A 288 -7.69 11.83 -21.57
C PRO A 288 -8.66 12.69 -20.77
N TYR A 289 -9.37 12.03 -19.86
CA TYR A 289 -10.11 12.74 -18.82
C TYR A 289 -9.13 13.16 -17.73
N GLU A 290 -9.05 14.46 -17.49
CA GLU A 290 -8.14 15.02 -16.51
C GLU A 290 -8.83 15.18 -15.16
N ILE A 291 -8.28 14.54 -14.15
CA ILE A 291 -8.70 14.64 -12.75
C ILE A 291 -7.60 15.35 -11.98
N ASN A 292 -7.90 16.47 -11.37
CA ASN A 292 -6.95 17.19 -10.52
C ASN A 292 -7.57 17.44 -9.14
N LEU A 293 -7.21 16.59 -8.18
CA LEU A 293 -7.61 16.72 -6.78
C LEU A 293 -6.51 17.34 -5.92
N MET A 294 -5.58 18.06 -6.54
CA MET A 294 -4.49 18.74 -5.85
C MET A 294 -4.59 20.25 -6.09
N GLU A 295 -5.58 20.87 -5.48
CA GLU A 295 -5.68 22.34 -5.46
C GLU A 295 -4.51 22.96 -4.71
N GLU A 296 -4.03 22.28 -3.67
CA GLU A 296 -2.85 22.64 -2.90
C GLU A 296 -1.84 21.51 -2.89
N LEU A 297 -0.55 21.81 -3.06
CA LEU A 297 0.53 20.83 -2.95
C LEU A 297 0.75 20.34 -1.51
N THR A 298 0.15 21.02 -0.53
CA THR A 298 0.28 20.71 0.89
C THR A 298 -0.43 19.41 1.27
N LEU A 299 0.22 18.61 2.09
CA LEU A 299 -0.36 17.39 2.66
C LEU A 299 -1.19 17.78 3.90
N LYS A 300 -2.50 17.94 3.74
CA LYS A 300 -3.41 18.15 4.86
C LYS A 300 -3.27 16.99 5.86
N GLY A 301 -3.25 17.31 7.15
CA GLY A 301 -3.11 16.32 8.21
C GLY A 301 -1.66 15.92 8.55
N ILE A 302 -0.64 16.45 7.87
CA ILE A 302 0.76 16.26 8.27
C ILE A 302 1.30 17.57 8.85
N THR A 303 1.57 17.55 10.16
CA THR A 303 2.25 18.65 10.84
C THR A 303 3.74 18.57 10.59
N GLN A 304 4.36 19.70 10.22
CA GLN A 304 5.75 19.74 9.77
C GLN A 304 6.57 20.67 10.68
N PHE A 305 7.69 20.14 11.19
CA PHE A 305 8.63 20.90 12.00
C PHE A 305 10.06 20.72 11.52
N TYR A 306 10.93 21.67 11.85
CA TYR A 306 12.37 21.47 11.71
C TYR A 306 13.10 21.70 13.06
N ALA A 307 14.21 20.98 13.23
CA ALA A 307 15.17 21.21 14.30
C ALA A 307 16.51 21.62 13.67
N TYR A 308 17.02 22.81 14.02
CA TYR A 308 18.30 23.27 13.55
C TYR A 308 19.43 22.68 14.39
N VAL A 309 20.25 21.83 13.79
CA VAL A 309 21.28 21.03 14.47
C VAL A 309 22.55 20.90 13.63
N THR A 310 23.68 20.68 14.28
CA THR A 310 24.91 20.26 13.59
C THR A 310 24.86 18.75 13.28
N GLU A 311 25.65 18.29 12.31
CA GLU A 311 25.74 16.86 11.97
C GLU A 311 26.00 15.97 13.20
N ARG A 312 26.89 16.41 14.12
CA ARG A 312 27.22 15.67 15.36
C ARG A 312 26.05 15.59 16.32
N GLN A 313 25.15 16.56 16.30
CA GLN A 313 23.99 16.62 17.20
C GLN A 313 22.80 15.82 16.67
N LYS A 314 22.75 15.45 15.39
CA LYS A 314 21.58 14.76 14.79
C LYS A 314 21.20 13.49 15.54
N VAL A 315 22.16 12.64 15.92
CA VAL A 315 21.86 11.40 16.66
C VAL A 315 21.31 11.69 18.06
N HIS A 316 21.87 12.69 18.75
CA HIS A 316 21.38 13.11 20.07
C HIS A 316 19.95 13.69 19.97
N CYS A 317 19.72 14.55 18.98
CA CYS A 317 18.38 15.08 18.69
C CYS A 317 17.37 13.94 18.41
N LEU A 318 17.76 12.95 17.59
CA LEU A 318 16.92 11.78 17.29
C LEU A 318 16.57 10.98 18.55
N ASN A 319 17.54 10.75 19.46
CA ASN A 319 17.31 10.09 20.73
C ASN A 319 16.33 10.87 21.62
N THR A 320 16.44 12.20 21.64
CA THR A 320 15.49 13.08 22.35
C THR A 320 14.07 12.98 21.75
N LEU A 321 13.96 12.91 20.42
CA LEU A 321 12.67 12.72 19.74
C LEU A 321 12.04 11.39 20.14
N PHE A 322 12.79 10.29 20.13
CA PHE A 322 12.30 8.97 20.54
C PHE A 322 11.78 8.93 21.97
N SER A 323 12.41 9.68 22.89
CA SER A 323 11.98 9.74 24.30
C SER A 323 10.77 10.64 24.54
N ARG A 324 10.51 11.63 23.66
CA ARG A 324 9.43 12.62 23.86
C ARG A 324 8.18 12.34 23.01
N LEU A 325 8.34 11.68 21.86
CA LEU A 325 7.24 11.44 20.94
C LEU A 325 6.55 10.09 21.19
N GLN A 326 5.24 10.09 21.01
CA GLN A 326 4.47 8.86 20.99
C GLN A 326 4.49 8.27 19.57
N ILE A 327 5.47 7.43 19.29
CA ILE A 327 5.69 6.83 17.98
C ILE A 327 5.05 5.45 17.95
N ASN A 328 4.09 5.25 17.04
CA ASN A 328 3.59 3.92 16.70
C ASN A 328 4.61 3.21 15.80
N GLN A 329 4.85 3.76 14.62
CA GLN A 329 5.97 3.43 13.76
C GLN A 329 6.56 4.70 13.14
N SER A 330 7.87 4.71 12.89
CA SER A 330 8.55 5.80 12.21
C SER A 330 9.35 5.34 11.00
N ILE A 331 9.43 6.23 10.00
CA ILE A 331 10.37 6.08 8.88
C ILE A 331 11.39 7.23 8.95
N ILE A 332 12.67 6.87 8.88
CA ILE A 332 13.79 7.79 9.00
C ILE A 332 14.59 7.80 7.71
N PHE A 333 14.65 8.94 7.05
CA PHE A 333 15.28 9.07 5.73
C PHE A 333 16.71 9.58 5.82
N CYS A 334 17.62 8.87 5.13
CA CYS A 334 19.01 9.26 4.89
C CYS A 334 19.31 9.34 3.40
N ASN A 335 20.26 10.22 3.03
CA ASN A 335 20.62 10.45 1.62
C ASN A 335 21.61 9.42 1.06
N SER A 336 22.20 8.54 1.88
CA SER A 336 23.14 7.51 1.39
C SER A 336 22.96 6.17 2.10
N THR A 337 23.30 5.08 1.40
CA THR A 337 23.21 3.71 1.93
C THR A 337 24.10 3.48 3.15
N GLN A 338 25.32 4.03 3.14
CA GLN A 338 26.24 3.92 4.29
C GLN A 338 25.68 4.59 5.53
N ARG A 339 25.06 5.78 5.39
CA ARG A 339 24.43 6.49 6.51
C ARG A 339 23.24 5.71 7.06
N VAL A 340 22.46 5.06 6.19
CA VAL A 340 21.33 4.19 6.61
C VAL A 340 21.81 3.07 7.53
N GLU A 341 22.84 2.33 7.14
CA GLU A 341 23.38 1.21 7.93
C GLU A 341 23.98 1.69 9.27
N LEU A 342 24.79 2.77 9.23
CA LEU A 342 25.41 3.35 10.41
C LEU A 342 24.36 3.89 11.39
N LEU A 343 23.34 4.58 10.89
CA LEU A 343 22.27 5.14 11.72
C LEU A 343 21.44 4.03 12.36
N ALA A 344 21.05 3.01 11.58
CA ALA A 344 20.29 1.88 12.11
C ALA A 344 21.04 1.14 13.23
N LYS A 345 22.36 0.91 13.04
CA LYS A 345 23.23 0.35 14.08
C LYS A 345 23.26 1.24 15.33
N LYS A 346 23.33 2.56 15.15
CA LYS A 346 23.36 3.51 16.25
C LYS A 346 22.04 3.54 17.05
N ILE A 347 20.89 3.52 16.34
CA ILE A 347 19.56 3.46 16.94
C ILE A 347 19.41 2.18 17.78
N THR A 348 19.87 1.04 17.24
CA THR A 348 19.85 -0.25 17.96
C THR A 348 20.74 -0.20 19.21
N GLN A 349 21.92 0.43 19.14
CA GLN A 349 22.80 0.64 20.30
C GLN A 349 22.17 1.53 21.39
N LEU A 350 21.27 2.43 21.01
CA LEU A 350 20.48 3.25 21.95
C LEU A 350 19.31 2.50 22.59
N GLY A 351 19.09 1.23 22.22
CA GLY A 351 18.05 0.37 22.79
C GLY A 351 16.72 0.37 22.04
N TYR A 352 16.62 1.01 20.86
CA TYR A 352 15.40 1.03 20.07
C TYR A 352 15.40 -0.04 18.99
N SER A 353 14.25 -0.70 18.77
CA SER A 353 14.07 -1.63 17.66
C SER A 353 14.15 -0.87 16.32
N CYS A 354 15.04 -1.32 15.43
CA CYS A 354 15.29 -0.64 14.17
C CYS A 354 15.63 -1.61 13.05
N PHE A 355 14.89 -1.53 11.95
CA PHE A 355 15.26 -2.14 10.68
C PHE A 355 15.85 -1.10 9.74
N TYR A 356 16.52 -1.57 8.68
CA TYR A 356 16.98 -0.69 7.61
C TYR A 356 16.75 -1.31 6.24
N ILE A 357 16.60 -0.43 5.23
CA ILE A 357 16.39 -0.86 3.84
C ILE A 357 17.01 0.13 2.84
N HIS A 358 17.72 -0.39 1.85
CA HIS A 358 18.32 0.39 0.77
C HIS A 358 18.59 -0.45 -0.49
N ALA A 359 18.91 0.20 -1.61
CA ALA A 359 19.02 -0.42 -2.93
C ALA A 359 20.12 -1.50 -3.05
N LYS A 360 21.18 -1.43 -2.24
CA LYS A 360 22.30 -2.40 -2.30
C LYS A 360 22.01 -3.72 -1.59
N MET A 361 20.91 -3.82 -0.83
CA MET A 361 20.51 -5.09 -0.20
C MET A 361 19.98 -6.08 -1.22
N MET A 362 20.19 -7.37 -0.96
CA MET A 362 19.56 -8.45 -1.74
C MET A 362 18.04 -8.36 -1.66
N GLN A 363 17.35 -8.68 -2.75
CA GLN A 363 15.89 -8.49 -2.85
C GLN A 363 15.11 -9.29 -1.81
N GLU A 364 15.55 -10.50 -1.49
CA GLU A 364 14.92 -11.35 -0.47
C GLU A 364 14.92 -10.68 0.91
N TYR A 365 16.06 -10.09 1.32
CA TYR A 365 16.14 -9.34 2.58
C TYR A 365 15.28 -8.08 2.56
N ARG A 366 15.22 -7.37 1.42
CA ARG A 366 14.35 -6.20 1.28
C ARG A 366 12.88 -6.58 1.43
N ASN A 367 12.45 -7.66 0.77
CA ASN A 367 11.09 -8.17 0.87
C ASN A 367 10.75 -8.57 2.31
N ARG A 368 11.68 -9.24 3.01
CA ARG A 368 11.49 -9.64 4.41
C ARG A 368 11.39 -8.43 5.33
N VAL A 369 12.31 -7.47 5.23
CA VAL A 369 12.27 -6.23 6.04
C VAL A 369 10.97 -5.47 5.80
N PHE A 370 10.54 -5.35 4.55
CA PHE A 370 9.28 -4.70 4.22
C PHE A 370 8.07 -5.40 4.85
N HIS A 371 7.99 -6.71 4.70
CA HIS A 371 6.92 -7.53 5.28
C HIS A 371 6.90 -7.43 6.82
N ASP A 372 8.05 -7.59 7.45
CA ASP A 372 8.19 -7.58 8.90
C ASP A 372 7.86 -6.18 9.48
N PHE A 373 8.30 -5.10 8.84
CA PHE A 373 7.95 -3.74 9.24
C PHE A 373 6.46 -3.45 9.05
N ARG A 374 5.86 -3.87 7.94
CA ARG A 374 4.41 -3.72 7.70
C ARG A 374 3.56 -4.45 8.74
N ASN A 375 4.03 -5.58 9.23
CA ASN A 375 3.36 -6.37 10.26
C ASN A 375 3.64 -5.88 11.70
N GLY A 376 4.33 -4.75 11.84
CA GLY A 376 4.58 -4.13 13.16
C GLY A 376 5.67 -4.78 14.00
N LEU A 377 6.49 -5.68 13.42
CA LEU A 377 7.57 -6.36 14.15
C LEU A 377 8.72 -5.42 14.53
N CYS A 378 8.75 -4.20 14.00
CA CYS A 378 9.73 -3.18 14.31
C CYS A 378 9.10 -1.79 14.33
N ARG A 379 9.56 -0.94 15.25
CA ARG A 379 9.03 0.44 15.38
C ARG A 379 9.68 1.42 14.43
N ASN A 380 10.96 1.26 14.12
CA ASN A 380 11.71 2.27 13.37
C ASN A 380 12.32 1.64 12.12
N LEU A 381 12.15 2.30 10.97
CA LEU A 381 12.76 1.91 9.71
C LEU A 381 13.65 3.04 9.19
N VAL A 382 14.94 2.77 9.03
CA VAL A 382 15.88 3.68 8.38
C VAL A 382 16.02 3.31 6.92
N CYS A 383 15.86 4.29 6.01
CA CYS A 383 15.88 3.99 4.58
C CYS A 383 16.45 5.15 3.75
N THR A 384 16.74 4.85 2.47
CA THR A 384 16.98 5.86 1.44
C THR A 384 15.68 6.17 0.69
N ASP A 385 15.73 7.10 -0.28
CA ASP A 385 14.59 7.47 -1.12
C ASP A 385 13.99 6.32 -1.95
N LEU A 386 14.63 5.16 -1.98
CA LEU A 386 14.04 3.94 -2.55
C LEU A 386 12.67 3.63 -1.93
N PHE A 387 12.50 3.97 -0.64
CA PHE A 387 11.30 3.67 0.13
C PHE A 387 10.30 4.83 0.20
N THR A 388 10.45 5.83 -0.69
CA THR A 388 9.61 7.04 -0.66
C THR A 388 8.33 6.95 -1.46
N ARG A 389 8.16 5.97 -2.36
CA ARG A 389 7.04 5.97 -3.31
C ARG A 389 6.12 4.78 -3.15
N GLY A 390 4.83 5.05 -3.18
CA GLY A 390 3.75 4.06 -3.28
C GLY A 390 3.56 3.12 -2.08
N ILE A 391 4.49 3.07 -1.14
CA ILE A 391 4.43 2.16 0.00
C ILE A 391 3.47 2.68 1.05
N ASP A 392 2.59 1.80 1.48
CA ASP A 392 1.52 2.10 2.41
C ASP A 392 1.63 1.27 3.68
N ILE A 393 1.90 1.94 4.79
CA ILE A 393 1.98 1.34 6.12
C ILE A 393 1.19 2.22 7.08
N GLN A 394 0.00 1.78 7.45
CA GLN A 394 -0.96 2.56 8.23
C GLN A 394 -0.47 2.96 9.62
N ALA A 395 0.42 2.16 10.21
CA ALA A 395 0.94 2.40 11.56
C ALA A 395 1.99 3.53 11.62
N VAL A 396 2.49 4.02 10.47
CA VAL A 396 3.49 5.09 10.42
C VAL A 396 2.82 6.43 10.70
N ASN A 397 3.06 6.96 11.90
CA ASN A 397 2.58 8.28 12.31
C ASN A 397 3.68 9.36 12.35
N VAL A 398 4.97 8.97 12.29
CA VAL A 398 6.10 9.89 12.32
C VAL A 398 7.07 9.63 11.18
N VAL A 399 7.44 10.67 10.46
CA VAL A 399 8.52 10.66 9.47
C VAL A 399 9.62 11.61 9.91
N ILE A 400 10.87 11.15 9.85
CA ILE A 400 12.03 11.97 10.22
C ILE A 400 12.98 12.05 9.01
N ASN A 401 13.18 13.26 8.49
CA ASN A 401 14.25 13.55 7.55
C ASN A 401 15.54 13.76 8.34
N PHE A 402 16.27 12.67 8.61
CA PHE A 402 17.59 12.72 9.25
C PHE A 402 18.59 13.47 8.37
N ASP A 403 18.52 13.23 7.07
CA ASP A 403 19.14 14.08 6.03
C ASP A 403 18.03 14.75 5.22
N PHE A 404 18.10 16.06 5.10
CA PHE A 404 17.09 16.84 4.41
C PHE A 404 17.13 16.59 2.89
N PRO A 405 15.99 16.49 2.19
CA PRO A 405 15.94 16.28 0.76
C PRO A 405 16.32 17.53 -0.02
N LYS A 406 16.79 17.34 -1.27
CA LYS A 406 17.25 18.44 -2.11
C LYS A 406 16.15 19.16 -2.90
N ASN A 407 14.97 18.56 -3.03
CA ASN A 407 13.87 19.11 -3.81
C ASN A 407 12.50 18.79 -3.18
N ALA A 408 11.50 19.61 -3.53
CA ALA A 408 10.15 19.52 -2.98
C ALA A 408 9.44 18.21 -3.33
N GLU A 409 9.67 17.64 -4.51
CA GLU A 409 9.09 16.37 -4.91
C GLU A 409 9.51 15.24 -3.96
N THR A 410 10.83 15.10 -3.73
CA THR A 410 11.36 14.11 -2.78
C THR A 410 10.84 14.37 -1.37
N TYR A 411 10.77 15.64 -0.95
CA TYR A 411 10.22 16.02 0.35
C TYR A 411 8.78 15.53 0.51
N LEU A 412 7.89 15.84 -0.43
CA LEU A 412 6.48 15.38 -0.39
C LEU A 412 6.36 13.85 -0.37
N HIS A 413 7.18 13.17 -1.16
CA HIS A 413 7.16 11.70 -1.19
C HIS A 413 7.63 11.08 0.13
N ARG A 414 8.59 11.71 0.83
CA ARG A 414 9.05 11.25 2.14
C ARG A 414 7.99 11.49 3.22
N ILE A 415 7.53 12.71 3.40
CA ILE A 415 6.59 13.04 4.47
C ILE A 415 5.21 12.39 4.26
N GLY A 416 4.81 12.20 3.01
CA GLY A 416 3.59 11.46 2.64
C GLY A 416 3.60 9.96 2.97
N ARG A 417 4.60 9.49 3.73
CA ARG A 417 4.57 8.13 4.33
C ARG A 417 3.83 8.10 5.66
N SER A 418 3.71 9.23 6.36
CA SER A 418 2.83 9.41 7.51
C SER A 418 1.46 9.96 7.07
N GLY A 419 0.47 9.93 7.95
CA GLY A 419 -0.83 10.55 7.70
C GLY A 419 -1.61 9.95 6.53
N ARG A 420 -1.49 8.65 6.28
CA ARG A 420 -2.15 7.97 5.17
C ARG A 420 -3.62 7.69 5.45
N PHE A 421 -4.42 7.58 4.37
CA PHE A 421 -5.88 7.36 4.44
C PHE A 421 -6.61 8.45 5.24
N GLY A 422 -6.10 9.68 5.21
CA GLY A 422 -6.66 10.81 5.92
C GLY A 422 -6.31 10.88 7.41
N HIS A 423 -5.43 10.00 7.90
CA HIS A 423 -4.95 10.10 9.28
C HIS A 423 -3.95 11.24 9.47
N LEU A 424 -3.79 11.66 10.72
CA LEU A 424 -2.83 12.68 11.09
C LEU A 424 -1.41 12.11 11.15
N GLY A 425 -0.42 12.92 10.85
CA GLY A 425 0.98 12.54 10.85
C GLY A 425 1.91 13.69 11.22
N LEU A 426 3.12 13.32 11.61
CA LEU A 426 4.16 14.26 11.99
C LEU A 426 5.40 14.08 11.11
N ALA A 427 5.91 15.16 10.57
CA ALA A 427 7.17 15.23 9.84
C ALA A 427 8.18 16.11 10.58
N ILE A 428 9.35 15.56 10.89
CA ILE A 428 10.45 16.29 11.54
C ILE A 428 11.66 16.30 10.64
N ASN A 429 12.22 17.49 10.45
CA ASN A 429 13.34 17.75 9.57
C ASN A 429 14.57 18.17 10.38
N LEU A 430 15.65 17.40 10.34
CA LEU A 430 16.92 17.80 10.96
C LEU A 430 17.72 18.63 9.96
N ILE A 431 17.78 19.93 10.20
CA ILE A 431 18.35 20.93 9.28
C ILE A 431 19.73 21.36 9.78
N THR A 432 20.71 21.30 8.90
CA THR A 432 22.05 21.87 9.13
C THR A 432 22.18 23.25 8.47
N SER A 433 23.32 23.91 8.67
CA SER A 433 23.63 25.20 8.02
C SER A 433 23.60 25.08 6.48
N GLU A 434 23.97 23.91 5.94
CA GLU A 434 23.99 23.64 4.50
C GLU A 434 22.59 23.48 3.91
N ASP A 435 21.63 23.04 4.71
CA ASP A 435 20.25 22.75 4.27
C ASP A 435 19.34 23.98 4.23
N ARG A 436 19.78 25.13 4.75
CA ARG A 436 18.94 26.34 4.88
C ARG A 436 18.31 26.81 3.56
N PHE A 437 19.11 26.81 2.49
CA PHE A 437 18.64 27.23 1.17
C PHE A 437 17.65 26.24 0.58
N ASN A 438 17.88 24.94 0.79
CA ASN A 438 16.95 23.90 0.36
C ASN A 438 15.64 23.98 1.12
N LEU A 439 15.67 24.25 2.44
CA LEU A 439 14.47 24.43 3.25
C LEU A 439 13.62 25.57 2.68
N LYS A 440 14.23 26.76 2.48
CA LYS A 440 13.52 27.91 1.95
C LYS A 440 12.97 27.67 0.55
N ALA A 441 13.75 27.05 -0.34
CA ALA A 441 13.30 26.71 -1.69
C ALA A 441 12.11 25.73 -1.69
N ILE A 442 12.08 24.78 -0.76
CA ILE A 442 10.97 23.82 -0.61
C ILE A 442 9.73 24.53 -0.05
N GLU A 443 9.87 25.41 0.95
CA GLU A 443 8.75 26.20 1.48
C GLU A 443 8.11 27.05 0.39
N ASP A 444 8.93 27.78 -0.38
CA ASP A 444 8.46 28.66 -1.46
C ASP A 444 7.76 27.86 -2.57
N GLN A 445 8.31 26.71 -2.96
CA GLN A 445 7.76 25.86 -4.02
C GLN A 445 6.44 25.17 -3.60
N LEU A 446 6.33 24.80 -2.33
CA LEU A 446 5.14 24.10 -1.80
C LEU A 446 4.12 25.06 -1.19
N VAL A 447 4.43 26.36 -1.13
CA VAL A 447 3.60 27.38 -0.48
C VAL A 447 3.23 26.94 0.96
N THR A 448 4.24 26.51 1.71
CA THR A 448 4.07 25.99 3.09
C THR A 448 5.10 26.62 4.02
N ASP A 449 4.79 26.67 5.29
CA ASP A 449 5.68 27.15 6.36
C ASP A 449 6.05 25.95 7.26
N ILE A 450 7.32 25.59 7.26
CA ILE A 450 7.85 24.53 8.12
C ILE A 450 8.38 25.20 9.39
N LYS A 451 7.64 25.07 10.49
CA LYS A 451 7.94 25.78 11.74
C LYS A 451 9.11 25.15 12.52
N PRO A 452 9.84 25.91 13.33
CA PRO A 452 10.77 25.33 14.27
C PRO A 452 10.04 24.42 15.26
N ILE A 453 10.73 23.34 15.69
CA ILE A 453 10.15 22.37 16.61
C ILE A 453 9.87 23.04 17.98
N PRO A 454 8.65 22.97 18.50
CA PRO A 454 8.31 23.53 19.81
C PRO A 454 8.91 22.68 20.95
N SER A 455 8.95 23.21 22.16
CA SER A 455 9.41 22.48 23.34
C SER A 455 8.56 21.23 23.66
N SER A 456 7.27 21.27 23.34
CA SER A 456 6.33 20.14 23.43
C SER A 456 5.46 20.10 22.19
N ILE A 457 5.30 18.92 21.60
CA ILE A 457 4.42 18.67 20.45
C ILE A 457 3.14 18.05 20.98
N ASP A 458 1.99 18.66 20.64
CA ASP A 458 0.69 18.12 21.02
C ASP A 458 0.47 16.76 20.31
N LYS A 459 0.11 15.76 21.09
CA LYS A 459 -0.12 14.39 20.60
C LYS A 459 -1.32 14.31 19.65
N SER A 460 -2.33 15.15 19.84
CA SER A 460 -3.51 15.21 18.97
C SER A 460 -3.17 15.52 17.50
N LEU A 461 -2.00 16.09 17.22
CA LEU A 461 -1.55 16.42 15.86
C LEU A 461 -1.09 15.19 15.06
N TYR A 462 -0.76 14.06 15.71
CA TYR A 462 -0.16 12.91 15.01
C TYR A 462 -0.49 11.54 15.62
N VAL A 463 -1.22 11.51 16.73
CA VAL A 463 -1.73 10.28 17.34
C VAL A 463 -3.24 10.29 17.16
N ALA A 464 -3.77 9.27 16.50
CA ALA A 464 -5.22 9.15 16.34
C ALA A 464 -5.86 8.87 17.69
N GLU A 465 -6.77 9.74 18.12
CA GLU A 465 -7.68 9.45 19.22
C GLU A 465 -8.74 8.46 18.72
N TYR A 466 -8.89 7.35 19.43
CA TYR A 466 -10.03 6.49 19.25
C TYR A 466 -11.20 7.18 19.96
N HIS A 467 -12.26 7.56 19.24
CA HIS A 467 -13.52 7.81 19.89
C HIS A 467 -13.94 6.53 20.59
N SER A 468 -13.77 6.46 21.89
CA SER A 468 -14.52 5.53 22.71
C SER A 468 -15.99 5.85 22.45
N SER A 469 -16.65 4.98 21.70
CA SER A 469 -18.11 4.95 21.73
C SER A 469 -18.48 4.72 23.19
N SER A 470 -18.96 5.77 23.84
CA SER A 470 -19.71 5.66 25.08
C SER A 470 -20.98 4.87 24.76
N GLY A 471 -20.82 3.56 24.68
CA GLY A 471 -21.94 2.64 24.84
C GLY A 471 -22.23 2.59 26.32
N ASP A 472 -23.40 3.02 26.66
CA ASP A 472 -24.03 2.88 27.96
C ASP A 472 -23.76 1.48 28.52
N CYS A 473 -22.86 1.39 29.48
CA CYS A 473 -22.90 0.32 30.46
C CYS A 473 -23.64 0.91 31.66
N ASP A 474 -24.95 0.68 31.68
CA ASP A 474 -25.72 0.76 32.91
C ASP A 474 -25.07 -0.20 33.91
N VAL A 475 -24.30 0.37 34.81
CA VAL A 475 -23.85 -0.32 36.01
C VAL A 475 -25.01 -0.17 36.98
N GLU A 476 -25.82 -1.23 37.12
CA GLU A 476 -26.76 -1.37 38.24
C GLU A 476 -25.94 -1.24 39.53
N GLU A 477 -26.13 -0.13 40.23
CA GLU A 477 -25.70 0.05 41.61
C GLU A 477 -26.47 -0.96 42.47
N VAL A 478 -25.78 -2.00 42.94
CA VAL A 478 -26.28 -2.87 43.98
C VAL A 478 -26.20 -2.09 45.30
N GLU A 479 -27.37 -1.57 45.75
CA GLU A 479 -27.53 -1.04 47.11
C GLU A 479 -27.22 -2.11 48.14
N GLU A 480 -26.10 -2.02 48.82
CA GLU A 480 -25.83 -2.73 50.08
C GLU A 480 -26.71 -2.15 51.19
N LYS A 481 -27.67 -2.98 51.67
CA LYS A 481 -28.47 -2.69 52.86
C LYS A 481 -27.57 -2.81 54.12
N PRO A 482 -27.59 -1.83 55.04
CA PRO A 482 -26.81 -1.90 56.26
C PRO A 482 -27.39 -2.98 57.22
N GLY A 483 -26.53 -3.91 57.60
CA GLY A 483 -26.80 -4.94 58.56
C GLY A 483 -27.09 -4.38 59.94
N ARG A 484 -28.16 -4.89 60.58
CA ARG A 484 -28.55 -4.63 61.96
C ARG A 484 -27.48 -5.09 62.93
N GLN A 485 -27.02 -4.18 63.78
CA GLN A 485 -26.36 -4.49 65.01
C GLN A 485 -27.37 -5.16 65.96
N GLN A 486 -27.08 -6.38 66.43
CA GLN A 486 -27.70 -6.98 67.62
C GLN A 486 -26.84 -6.65 68.80
N ASP A 487 -27.44 -5.88 69.72
CA ASP A 487 -26.99 -5.78 71.14
C ASP A 487 -27.23 -7.12 71.84
N SER A 488 -26.24 -7.55 72.59
CA SER A 488 -26.45 -8.47 73.71
C SER A 488 -25.45 -8.15 74.82
N THR A 489 -26.03 -7.64 75.89
CA THR A 489 -25.61 -7.73 77.30
C THR A 489 -24.29 -8.41 77.63
#